data_554815a4b7510b62e846e137babb4799
#
_entry.id   554815a4b7510b62e846e137babb4799
#
_cell.length_a   1.000
_cell.length_b   1.000
_cell.length_c   1.000
_cell.angle_alpha   90.00
_cell.angle_beta   90.00
_cell.angle_gamma   90.00
#
_symmetry.space_group_name_H-M   'P 1'
#
loop_
_entity.id
_entity.type
_entity.pdbx_description
1 polymer ?
#
loop_
_entity_poly.entity_id
_entity_poly.type
_entity_poly.pdbx_seq_one_letter_code
_entity_poly.pdbx_strand_id
1 'polypeptide(L)'
;IEATYLPLYCIANGFNGFLRWAWMNWTNNPMYDSRFKLFTPGDTYIVYLGNHSSRRFEHIIRGVQNVAKIETLRKEYKQKRNQKALLLLEDALSQFKNPTPNEAELKASINNLESLLNK
;
A
#
# COMPACT_ATOMS: atom_id res chain seq x y z
N ILE A 1 -1.20 5.54 6.16
CA ILE A 1 0.13 5.46 5.47
C ILE A 1 0.56 4.01 5.37
N GLU A 2 0.63 3.23 6.44
CA GLU A 2 1.03 1.80 6.44
C GLU A 2 0.21 0.96 5.46
N ALA A 3 -1.09 1.17 5.38
CA ALA A 3 -1.96 0.45 4.47
C ALA A 3 -1.68 0.74 2.98
N THR A 4 -1.18 1.93 2.63
CA THR A 4 -0.69 2.25 1.28
C THR A 4 0.66 1.59 1.01
N TYR A 5 1.50 1.50 2.04
CA TYR A 5 2.84 0.94 1.95
C TYR A 5 2.82 -0.58 1.67
N LEU A 6 1.92 -1.33 2.29
CA LEU A 6 1.92 -2.79 2.20
C LEU A 6 1.90 -3.32 0.74
N PRO A 7 1.01 -2.88 -0.17
CA PRO A 7 1.07 -3.27 -1.57
C PRO A 7 2.39 -2.89 -2.26
N LEU A 8 2.94 -1.71 -1.94
CA LEU A 8 4.20 -1.23 -2.51
C LEU A 8 5.40 -2.04 -2.03
N TYR A 9 5.43 -2.42 -0.75
CA TYR A 9 6.42 -3.34 -0.19
C TYR A 9 6.38 -4.70 -0.91
N CYS A 10 5.19 -5.21 -1.17
CA CYS A 10 5.03 -6.49 -1.86
C CYS A 10 5.61 -6.45 -3.28
N ILE A 11 5.26 -5.46 -4.10
CA ILE A 11 5.78 -5.37 -5.48
C ILE A 11 7.29 -5.06 -5.50
N ALA A 12 7.80 -4.26 -4.56
CA ALA A 12 9.22 -3.95 -4.44
C ALA A 12 10.07 -5.19 -4.12
N ASN A 13 9.51 -6.14 -3.39
CA ASN A 13 10.17 -7.40 -3.02
C ASN A 13 9.82 -8.57 -3.94
N GLY A 14 9.09 -8.34 -5.02
CA GLY A 14 8.74 -9.38 -6.00
C GLY A 14 7.60 -10.30 -5.57
N PHE A 15 6.81 -9.92 -4.57
CA PHE A 15 5.62 -10.66 -4.19
C PHE A 15 4.44 -10.31 -5.10
N ASN A 16 3.62 -11.28 -5.42
CA ASN A 16 2.45 -11.11 -6.28
C ASN A 16 1.20 -10.59 -5.54
N GLY A 17 1.28 -10.47 -4.22
CA GLY A 17 0.16 -10.01 -3.41
C GLY A 17 0.41 -10.22 -1.92
N PHE A 18 -0.60 -9.95 -1.12
CA PHE A 18 -0.60 -10.17 0.32
C PHE A 18 -1.94 -10.70 0.79
N LEU A 19 -1.95 -11.42 1.89
CA LEU A 19 -3.14 -11.89 2.57
C LEU A 19 -3.27 -11.20 3.93
N ARG A 20 -4.35 -10.48 4.13
CA ARG A 20 -4.73 -9.97 5.44
C ARG A 20 -5.47 -11.08 6.21
N TRP A 21 -5.04 -11.37 7.44
CA TRP A 21 -5.62 -12.46 8.24
C TRP A 21 -7.09 -12.19 8.65
N ALA A 22 -7.49 -10.91 8.78
CA ALA A 22 -8.85 -10.53 9.13
C ALA A 22 -9.29 -9.24 8.41
N TRP A 23 -10.47 -9.25 7.82
CA TRP A 23 -11.10 -8.12 7.15
C TRP A 23 -12.27 -7.54 7.93
N MET A 24 -13.06 -8.39 8.57
CA MET A 24 -14.36 -8.06 9.15
C MET A 24 -14.59 -8.75 10.51
N ASN A 25 -13.53 -8.99 11.28
CA ASN A 25 -13.66 -9.54 12.64
C ASN A 25 -13.87 -8.41 13.62
N TRP A 26 -15.12 -7.95 13.72
CA TRP A 26 -15.49 -6.77 14.48
C TRP A 26 -15.54 -7.05 16.00
N THR A 27 -15.29 -6.00 16.78
CA THR A 27 -15.62 -5.90 18.18
C THR A 27 -17.13 -5.74 18.36
N ASN A 28 -17.63 -5.78 19.59
CA ASN A 28 -19.05 -5.57 19.86
C ASN A 28 -19.56 -4.18 19.41
N ASN A 29 -18.69 -3.17 19.46
CA ASN A 29 -19.01 -1.81 19.04
C ASN A 29 -17.82 -1.17 18.28
N PRO A 30 -17.59 -1.56 17.02
CA PRO A 30 -16.37 -1.21 16.28
C PRO A 30 -16.26 0.29 15.97
N MET A 31 -17.36 1.05 16.03
CA MET A 31 -17.34 2.49 15.82
C MET A 31 -16.79 3.28 17.02
N TYR A 32 -16.85 2.70 18.22
CA TYR A 32 -16.43 3.36 19.46
C TYR A 32 -15.20 2.70 20.09
N ASP A 33 -15.06 1.38 19.95
CA ASP A 33 -13.94 0.64 20.53
C ASP A 33 -13.40 -0.38 19.54
N SER A 34 -12.17 -0.17 19.10
CA SER A 34 -11.47 -1.05 18.16
C SER A 34 -10.60 -2.12 18.83
N ARG A 35 -10.61 -2.18 20.17
CA ARG A 35 -9.82 -3.16 20.94
C ARG A 35 -10.49 -4.53 20.91
N PHE A 36 -9.76 -5.53 20.48
CA PHE A 36 -10.25 -6.90 20.44
C PHE A 36 -9.24 -7.85 21.09
N LYS A 37 -9.52 -8.22 22.36
CA LYS A 37 -8.66 -9.10 23.13
C LYS A 37 -7.21 -8.59 23.21
N LEU A 38 -6.25 -9.41 22.76
CA LEU A 38 -4.81 -9.11 22.77
C LEU A 38 -4.30 -8.45 21.48
N PHE A 39 -5.18 -8.25 20.49
CA PHE A 39 -4.79 -7.65 19.22
C PHE A 39 -4.67 -6.13 19.30
N THR A 40 -3.78 -5.57 18.52
CA THR A 40 -3.66 -4.11 18.37
C THR A 40 -4.99 -3.50 17.95
N PRO A 41 -5.40 -2.35 18.50
CA PRO A 41 -6.65 -1.70 18.16
C PRO A 41 -6.83 -1.55 16.64
N GLY A 42 -7.94 -2.06 16.11
CA GLY A 42 -8.26 -2.03 14.69
C GLY A 42 -7.50 -3.03 13.82
N ASP A 43 -6.71 -3.93 14.37
CA ASP A 43 -5.99 -4.95 13.59
C ASP A 43 -6.92 -6.07 13.08
N THR A 44 -8.06 -6.26 13.69
CA THR A 44 -8.99 -7.35 13.38
C THR A 44 -10.00 -7.02 12.29
N TYR A 45 -10.06 -5.79 11.78
CA TYR A 45 -10.94 -5.40 10.68
C TYR A 45 -10.38 -4.24 9.85
N ILE A 46 -10.75 -4.20 8.59
CA ILE A 46 -10.37 -3.17 7.61
C ILE A 46 -11.57 -2.31 7.22
N VAL A 47 -12.75 -2.90 7.16
CA VAL A 47 -14.02 -2.23 6.85
C VAL A 47 -14.95 -2.28 8.07
N TYR A 48 -15.86 -1.33 8.16
CA TYR A 48 -16.89 -1.28 9.20
C TYR A 48 -18.15 -2.04 8.79
N LEU A 49 -19.06 -2.23 9.74
CA LEU A 49 -20.37 -2.84 9.53
C LEU A 49 -21.18 -2.05 8.47
N GLY A 50 -21.98 -2.79 7.69
CA GLY A 50 -22.72 -2.20 6.59
C GLY A 50 -21.79 -1.81 5.43
N ASN A 51 -22.13 -0.76 4.73
CA ASN A 51 -21.36 -0.25 3.59
C ASN A 51 -20.37 0.85 3.98
N HIS A 52 -19.87 0.82 5.22
CA HIS A 52 -18.96 1.85 5.71
C HIS A 52 -17.51 1.49 5.43
N SER A 53 -16.82 2.35 4.68
CA SER A 53 -15.38 2.28 4.45
C SER A 53 -14.59 2.70 5.69
N SER A 54 -13.29 2.45 5.68
CA SER A 54 -12.35 2.95 6.67
C SER A 54 -11.18 3.66 5.99
N ARG A 55 -10.51 4.54 6.73
CA ARG A 55 -9.26 5.17 6.23
C ARG A 55 -8.21 4.13 5.84
N ARG A 56 -8.15 2.99 6.53
CA ARG A 56 -7.23 1.89 6.18
C ARG A 56 -7.59 1.25 4.86
N PHE A 57 -8.88 1.00 4.62
CA PHE A 57 -9.36 0.45 3.36
C PHE A 57 -9.07 1.38 2.19
N GLU A 58 -9.35 2.68 2.32
CA GLU A 58 -9.03 3.68 1.30
C GLU A 58 -7.52 3.75 1.00
N HIS A 59 -6.69 3.64 2.02
CA HIS A 59 -5.24 3.58 1.84
C HIS A 59 -4.76 2.28 1.18
N ILE A 60 -5.41 1.15 1.42
CA ILE A 60 -5.12 -0.10 0.69
C ILE A 60 -5.48 0.07 -0.79
N ILE A 61 -6.66 0.62 -1.10
CA ILE A 61 -7.07 0.90 -2.49
C ILE A 61 -6.03 1.78 -3.19
N ARG A 62 -5.60 2.87 -2.56
CA ARG A 62 -4.54 3.74 -3.08
C ARG A 62 -3.26 2.97 -3.39
N GLY A 63 -2.81 2.12 -2.47
CA GLY A 63 -1.62 1.30 -2.67
C GLY A 63 -1.76 0.32 -3.84
N VAL A 64 -2.90 -0.35 -3.96
CA VAL A 64 -3.18 -1.29 -5.06
C VAL A 64 -3.26 -0.55 -6.41
N GLN A 65 -3.86 0.64 -6.45
CA GLN A 65 -3.88 1.48 -7.66
C GLN A 65 -2.48 1.91 -8.09
N ASN A 66 -1.62 2.26 -7.14
CA ASN A 66 -0.22 2.57 -7.43
C ASN A 66 0.53 1.36 -8.00
N VAL A 67 0.30 0.16 -7.46
CA VAL A 67 0.86 -1.09 -8.01
C VAL A 67 0.43 -1.31 -9.46
N ALA A 68 -0.86 -1.15 -9.76
CA ALA A 68 -1.36 -1.29 -11.13
C ALA A 68 -0.74 -0.29 -12.11
N LYS A 69 -0.54 0.97 -11.68
CA LYS A 69 0.19 1.97 -12.46
C LYS A 69 1.65 1.58 -12.69
N ILE A 70 2.35 1.11 -11.66
CA ILE A 70 3.74 0.65 -11.75
C ILE A 70 3.87 -0.47 -12.78
N GLU A 71 3.01 -1.47 -12.72
CA GLU A 71 3.03 -2.59 -13.67
C GLU A 71 2.78 -2.13 -15.11
N THR A 72 1.85 -1.20 -15.29
CA THR A 72 1.56 -0.60 -16.60
C THR A 72 2.77 0.16 -17.15
N LEU A 73 3.37 1.03 -16.35
CA LEU A 73 4.56 1.80 -16.74
C LEU A 73 5.78 0.92 -17.01
N ARG A 74 5.99 -0.14 -16.20
CA ARG A 74 7.05 -1.13 -16.46
C ARG A 74 6.93 -1.77 -17.85
N LYS A 75 5.71 -2.16 -18.24
CA LYS A 75 5.43 -2.73 -19.56
C LYS A 75 5.68 -1.69 -20.65
N GLU A 76 5.16 -0.49 -20.50
CA GLU A 76 5.30 0.60 -21.45
C GLU A 76 6.78 0.99 -21.67
N TYR A 77 7.55 1.21 -20.59
CA TYR A 77 8.96 1.60 -20.67
C TYR A 77 9.82 0.51 -21.30
N LYS A 78 9.52 -0.77 -21.03
CA LYS A 78 10.18 -1.90 -21.70
C LYS A 78 9.88 -1.92 -23.21
N GLN A 79 8.61 -1.75 -23.60
CA GLN A 79 8.19 -1.73 -25.01
C GLN A 79 8.83 -0.56 -25.77
N LYS A 80 8.86 0.63 -25.18
CA LYS A 80 9.47 1.84 -25.74
C LYS A 80 10.99 1.88 -25.61
N ARG A 81 11.61 0.87 -25.00
CA ARG A 81 13.05 0.81 -24.68
C ARG A 81 13.54 2.05 -23.89
N ASN A 82 12.69 2.65 -23.08
CA ASN A 82 13.02 3.81 -22.25
C ASN A 82 13.69 3.36 -20.93
N GLN A 83 14.96 2.98 -21.01
CA GLN A 83 15.74 2.50 -19.88
C GLN A 83 15.87 3.55 -18.77
N LYS A 84 15.98 4.83 -19.13
CA LYS A 84 16.12 5.92 -18.15
C LYS A 84 14.88 6.02 -17.27
N ALA A 85 13.69 6.01 -17.86
CA ALA A 85 12.44 6.08 -17.12
C ALA A 85 12.21 4.82 -16.26
N LEU A 86 12.57 3.65 -16.80
CA LEU A 86 12.49 2.38 -16.06
C LEU A 86 13.40 2.40 -14.84
N LEU A 87 14.64 2.84 -14.96
CA LEU A 87 15.57 2.93 -13.83
C LEU A 87 15.07 3.89 -12.75
N LEU A 88 14.53 5.05 -13.12
CA LEU A 88 13.94 6.00 -12.16
C LEU A 88 12.78 5.39 -11.40
N LEU A 89 11.91 4.64 -12.07
CA LEU A 89 10.78 3.96 -11.45
C LEU A 89 11.25 2.88 -10.47
N GLU A 90 12.21 2.04 -10.87
CA GLU A 90 12.75 0.97 -10.03
C GLU A 90 13.54 1.53 -8.83
N ASP A 91 14.27 2.62 -9.00
CA ASP A 91 14.97 3.30 -7.91
C ASP A 91 13.98 3.84 -6.87
N ALA A 92 12.94 4.56 -7.32
CA ALA A 92 11.87 5.01 -6.43
C ALA A 92 11.17 3.85 -5.70
N LEU A 93 10.95 2.72 -6.38
CA LEU A 93 10.34 1.53 -5.81
C LEU A 93 11.27 0.83 -4.80
N SER A 94 12.58 0.89 -4.98
CA SER A 94 13.56 0.29 -4.08
C SER A 94 13.47 0.80 -2.64
N GLN A 95 12.98 2.03 -2.44
CA GLN A 95 12.76 2.63 -1.13
C GLN A 95 11.72 1.86 -0.29
N PHE A 96 10.85 1.09 -0.95
CA PHE A 96 9.82 0.28 -0.27
C PHE A 96 10.30 -1.13 0.13
N LYS A 97 11.57 -1.47 -0.07
CA LYS A 97 12.12 -2.76 0.36
C LYS A 97 12.39 -2.85 1.86
N ASN A 98 12.50 -1.72 2.54
CA ASN A 98 12.71 -1.69 3.99
C ASN A 98 11.44 -2.17 4.73
N PRO A 99 11.47 -3.21 5.56
CA PRO A 99 10.29 -3.71 6.27
C PRO A 99 9.83 -2.78 7.41
N THR A 100 10.68 -1.87 7.87
CA THR A 100 10.43 -1.01 9.04
C THR A 100 10.82 0.45 8.76
N PRO A 101 10.24 1.11 7.74
CA PRO A 101 10.53 2.50 7.47
C PRO A 101 9.94 3.39 8.58
N ASN A 102 10.58 4.51 8.89
CA ASN A 102 9.94 5.52 9.73
C ASN A 102 8.84 6.26 8.95
N GLU A 103 7.90 6.89 9.67
CA GLU A 103 6.72 7.51 9.05
C GLU A 103 7.08 8.65 8.08
N ALA A 104 8.09 9.46 8.42
CA ALA A 104 8.50 10.60 7.59
C ALA A 104 9.13 10.13 6.27
N GLU A 105 10.04 9.15 6.34
CA GLU A 105 10.65 8.52 5.16
C GLU A 105 9.59 7.88 4.26
N LEU A 106 8.67 7.14 4.86
CA LEU A 106 7.59 6.48 4.14
C LEU A 106 6.71 7.48 3.40
N LYS A 107 6.35 8.59 4.05
CA LYS A 107 5.54 9.65 3.45
C LYS A 107 6.25 10.31 2.28
N ALA A 108 7.55 10.60 2.43
CA ALA A 108 8.37 11.17 1.37
C ALA A 108 8.49 10.21 0.17
N SER A 109 8.73 8.92 0.43
CA SER A 109 8.83 7.90 -0.61
C SER A 109 7.53 7.69 -1.39
N ILE A 110 6.38 7.67 -0.71
CA ILE A 110 5.06 7.58 -1.36
C ILE A 110 4.83 8.81 -2.26
N ASN A 111 5.07 10.02 -1.75
CA ASN A 111 4.87 11.25 -2.52
C ASN A 111 5.80 11.31 -3.74
N ASN A 112 7.06 10.90 -3.59
CA ASN A 112 8.00 10.82 -4.70
C ASN A 112 7.54 9.83 -5.77
N LEU A 113 7.19 8.62 -5.38
CA LEU A 113 6.68 7.61 -6.28
C LEU A 113 5.43 8.10 -7.03
N GLU A 114 4.43 8.62 -6.32
CA GLU A 114 3.20 9.12 -6.94
C GLU A 114 3.44 10.28 -7.90
N SER A 115 4.42 11.13 -7.64
CA SER A 115 4.81 12.18 -8.58
C SER A 115 5.37 11.62 -9.91
N LEU A 116 6.01 10.46 -9.88
CA LEU A 116 6.47 9.75 -11.07
C LEU A 116 5.33 9.03 -11.80
N LEU A 117 4.38 8.48 -11.06
CA LEU A 117 3.24 7.74 -11.63
C LEU A 117 2.18 8.64 -12.30
N ASN A 118 2.19 9.93 -12.03
CA ASN A 118 1.20 10.89 -12.53
C ASN A 118 1.77 11.83 -13.63
N LYS A 119 2.98 11.57 -14.07
CA LYS A 119 3.60 12.24 -15.24
C LYS A 119 3.18 11.57 -16.54
#